data_e96c4653f1e55c0cf9aa8c2d8c42cb7e
#
_entry.id   e96c4653f1e55c0cf9aa8c2d8c42cb7e
#
_cell.length_a   1.000
_cell.length_b   1.000
_cell.length_c   1.000
_cell.angle_alpha   90.00
_cell.angle_beta   90.00
_cell.angle_gamma   90.00
#
_symmetry.space_group_name_H-M   'P 1'
#
loop_
_entity.id
_entity.type
_entity.pdbx_description
1 polymer ?
#
loop_
_entity_poly.entity_id
_entity_poly.type
_entity_poly.pdbx_seq_one_letter_code
_entity_poly.pdbx_strand_id
1 'polypeptide(L)'
;MYRWVRQHYQFQLRGRRFLEAPWSGGLVLLISVAVAMLLANLPLTADGYQRLLNIDIALVVRGSGGMIDWMFPRGLTLQTFGNDGLMVVFFFLIGLEIKREIVVGQLSSVKKAILPVLAALGGMVVPALIYFSFNAGTVAAPGWGIPTATDIAFAIGILSIFSDRVPISLKIFLTALAVADDLGAILVIALFYGEEVNLLLLAIAILILIGIYFLNKVGETRIMFYLVPAFVVWALFYYSGIHSTLSGVVIAMFIPMKPRYSKEYFARKMSGLSDALLKAECRADDFPNEEHRYYLRMMSSLATDSVGMSFRLEHLLAPYVTFLIMPIFAFANAGVSIDSLEYFRIFHVTPQAGAVGTGIFFGLLVGKPLGIFLASWLAVKTKLAEMPEGAGWKMLFAVACLGGIGFTMSIFVDTLAFADAEIVSRGKIAILMGSFASAVLGTVLIFLFSKKKTRI
;
A
#
# COMPACT_ATOMS: atom_id res chain seq x y z
N MET A 1 -3.44 -16.59 40.76
CA MET A 1 -2.58 -15.66 40.03
C MET A 1 -1.98 -16.26 38.76
N TYR A 2 -1.31 -17.45 38.82
CA TYR A 2 -0.68 -18.12 37.66
C TYR A 2 -1.60 -18.48 36.51
N ARG A 3 -2.85 -18.86 36.73
CA ARG A 3 -3.83 -19.23 35.69
C ARG A 3 -4.24 -18.01 34.84
N TRP A 4 -4.48 -16.86 35.45
CA TRP A 4 -4.85 -15.62 34.77
C TRP A 4 -3.68 -15.06 33.94
N VAL A 5 -2.46 -15.07 34.50
CA VAL A 5 -1.24 -14.65 33.79
C VAL A 5 -1.00 -15.54 32.57
N ARG A 6 -1.18 -16.86 32.70
CA ARG A 6 -1.01 -17.83 31.59
C ARG A 6 -2.09 -17.63 30.49
N GLN A 7 -3.34 -17.35 30.90
CA GLN A 7 -4.41 -17.07 29.95
C GLN A 7 -4.17 -15.74 29.21
N HIS A 8 -3.75 -14.70 29.92
CA HIS A 8 -3.43 -13.41 29.34
C HIS A 8 -2.22 -13.50 28.37
N TYR A 9 -1.20 -14.23 28.75
CA TYR A 9 -0.04 -14.49 27.89
C TYR A 9 -0.42 -15.30 26.63
N GLN A 10 -1.27 -16.30 26.76
CA GLN A 10 -1.77 -17.06 25.61
C GLN A 10 -2.68 -16.20 24.70
N PHE A 11 -3.46 -15.29 25.27
CA PHE A 11 -4.28 -14.35 24.50
C PHE A 11 -3.38 -13.37 23.72
N GLN A 12 -2.35 -12.82 24.35
CA GLN A 12 -1.37 -11.97 23.68
C GLN A 12 -0.65 -12.71 22.54
N LEU A 13 -0.23 -13.96 22.77
CA LEU A 13 0.40 -14.79 21.74
C LEU A 13 -0.56 -15.10 20.57
N ARG A 14 -1.86 -15.33 20.85
CA ARG A 14 -2.86 -15.53 19.79
C ARG A 14 -3.10 -14.26 19.00
N GLY A 15 -3.23 -13.11 19.66
CA GLY A 15 -3.36 -11.81 19.02
C GLY A 15 -2.16 -11.50 18.12
N ARG A 16 -0.96 -11.73 18.63
CA ARG A 16 0.28 -11.55 17.87
C ARG A 16 0.36 -12.47 16.65
N ARG A 17 0.00 -13.74 16.79
CA ARG A 17 -0.08 -14.69 15.66
C ARG A 17 -1.10 -14.27 14.60
N PHE A 18 -2.22 -13.69 15.01
CA PHE A 18 -3.21 -13.16 14.08
C PHE A 18 -2.65 -11.96 13.30
N LEU A 19 -2.03 -10.99 14.00
CA LEU A 19 -1.43 -9.82 13.37
C LEU A 19 -0.25 -10.17 12.44
N GLU A 20 0.49 -11.23 12.75
CA GLU A 20 1.59 -11.73 11.93
C GLU A 20 1.13 -12.63 10.76
N ALA A 21 -0.14 -13.01 10.72
CA ALA A 21 -0.66 -13.87 9.65
C ALA A 21 -0.85 -13.07 8.35
N PRO A 22 -0.26 -13.49 7.21
CA PRO A 22 -0.32 -12.73 5.96
C PRO A 22 -1.72 -12.49 5.39
N TRP A 23 -2.72 -13.29 5.81
CA TRP A 23 -4.11 -13.18 5.37
C TRP A 23 -4.97 -12.25 6.23
N SER A 24 -4.49 -11.88 7.43
CA SER A 24 -5.29 -11.15 8.41
C SER A 24 -5.61 -9.72 7.96
N GLY A 25 -4.67 -9.04 7.31
CA GLY A 25 -4.88 -7.70 6.75
C GLY A 25 -6.01 -7.68 5.72
N GLY A 26 -6.01 -8.63 4.79
CA GLY A 26 -7.08 -8.76 3.78
C GLY A 26 -8.45 -9.05 4.41
N LEU A 27 -8.50 -9.84 5.50
CA LEU A 27 -9.75 -10.11 6.22
C LEU A 27 -10.30 -8.84 6.90
N VAL A 28 -9.45 -8.08 7.60
CA VAL A 28 -9.86 -6.83 8.25
C VAL A 28 -10.37 -5.82 7.22
N LEU A 29 -9.69 -5.74 6.08
CA LEU A 29 -10.11 -4.90 4.97
C LEU A 29 -11.49 -5.29 4.43
N LEU A 30 -11.75 -6.60 4.20
CA LEU A 30 -13.05 -7.12 3.77
C LEU A 30 -14.16 -6.76 4.77
N ILE A 31 -13.90 -6.93 6.05
CA ILE A 31 -14.86 -6.58 7.11
C ILE A 31 -15.16 -5.08 7.06
N SER A 32 -14.13 -4.21 6.91
CA SER A 32 -14.33 -2.76 6.78
C SER A 32 -15.24 -2.39 5.62
N VAL A 33 -15.03 -3.01 4.46
CA VAL A 33 -15.89 -2.79 3.28
C VAL A 33 -17.31 -3.28 3.50
N ALA A 34 -17.45 -4.49 4.05
CA ALA A 34 -18.79 -5.05 4.34
C ALA A 34 -19.55 -4.13 5.31
N VAL A 35 -18.88 -3.62 6.34
CA VAL A 35 -19.46 -2.67 7.29
C VAL A 35 -19.82 -1.35 6.60
N ALA A 36 -18.93 -0.79 5.78
CA ALA A 36 -19.20 0.43 5.03
C ALA A 36 -20.41 0.29 4.11
N MET A 37 -20.48 -0.81 3.35
CA MET A 37 -21.60 -1.11 2.45
C MET A 37 -22.91 -1.31 3.24
N LEU A 38 -22.88 -1.99 4.38
CA LEU A 38 -24.07 -2.14 5.24
C LEU A 38 -24.54 -0.78 5.76
N LEU A 39 -23.63 0.04 6.31
CA LEU A 39 -23.99 1.34 6.88
C LEU A 39 -24.50 2.31 5.82
N ALA A 40 -23.94 2.27 4.60
CA ALA A 40 -24.35 3.13 3.50
C ALA A 40 -25.74 2.77 2.95
N ASN A 41 -26.22 1.53 3.12
CA ASN A 41 -27.45 1.04 2.48
C ASN A 41 -28.59 0.73 3.47
N LEU A 42 -28.34 0.73 4.78
CA LEU A 42 -29.40 0.58 5.77
C LEU A 42 -30.11 1.92 6.00
N PRO A 43 -31.43 2.02 5.87
CA PRO A 43 -32.18 3.29 6.02
C PRO A 43 -31.95 4.02 7.33
N LEU A 44 -31.64 3.27 8.40
CA LEU A 44 -31.39 3.81 9.74
C LEU A 44 -30.01 4.48 9.88
N THR A 45 -29.01 4.05 9.09
CA THR A 45 -27.59 4.44 9.27
C THR A 45 -27.02 5.23 8.11
N ALA A 46 -27.67 5.21 6.93
CA ALA A 46 -27.18 5.84 5.71
C ALA A 46 -26.88 7.34 5.90
N ASP A 47 -27.82 8.09 6.47
CA ASP A 47 -27.62 9.53 6.74
C ASP A 47 -26.50 9.77 7.76
N GLY A 48 -26.42 8.93 8.79
CA GLY A 48 -25.36 8.99 9.80
C GLY A 48 -23.97 8.72 9.21
N TYR A 49 -23.87 7.73 8.33
CA TYR A 49 -22.65 7.40 7.63
C TYR A 49 -22.19 8.55 6.71
N GLN A 50 -23.10 9.13 5.93
CA GLN A 50 -22.77 10.28 5.06
C GLN A 50 -22.36 11.49 5.87
N ARG A 51 -23.05 11.79 6.98
CA ARG A 51 -22.67 12.89 7.89
C ARG A 51 -21.27 12.66 8.48
N LEU A 52 -20.94 11.43 8.88
CA LEU A 52 -19.63 11.08 9.42
C LEU A 52 -18.51 11.36 8.41
N LEU A 53 -18.70 10.97 7.14
CA LEU A 53 -17.70 11.18 6.09
C LEU A 53 -17.48 12.64 5.74
N ASN A 54 -18.54 13.45 5.85
CA ASN A 54 -18.55 14.87 5.50
C ASN A 54 -18.30 15.79 6.71
N ILE A 55 -17.82 15.25 7.85
CA ILE A 55 -17.38 16.09 8.97
C ILE A 55 -16.16 16.90 8.55
N ASP A 56 -16.29 18.23 8.58
CA ASP A 56 -15.18 19.13 8.30
C ASP A 56 -14.16 19.13 9.46
N ILE A 57 -12.90 18.89 9.10
CA ILE A 57 -11.78 18.97 10.02
C ILE A 57 -11.11 20.34 9.82
N ALA A 58 -11.30 21.26 10.78
CA ALA A 58 -10.69 22.58 10.74
C ALA A 58 -9.71 22.74 11.91
N LEU A 59 -8.55 23.34 11.67
CA LEU A 59 -7.61 23.72 12.72
C LEU A 59 -7.89 25.18 13.12
N VAL A 60 -8.53 25.35 14.28
CA VAL A 60 -8.88 26.65 14.81
C VAL A 60 -7.81 27.09 15.82
N VAL A 61 -7.04 28.13 15.50
CA VAL A 61 -6.07 28.73 16.41
C VAL A 61 -6.69 29.96 17.05
N ARG A 62 -6.96 29.91 18.35
CA ARG A 62 -7.51 31.01 19.13
C ARG A 62 -6.37 31.84 19.73
N GLY A 63 -6.14 33.05 19.21
CA GLY A 63 -5.16 34.01 19.73
C GLY A 63 -5.84 35.19 20.43
N SER A 64 -5.05 36.02 21.14
CA SER A 64 -5.52 37.23 21.81
C SER A 64 -6.07 38.32 20.88
N GLY A 65 -5.89 38.18 19.56
CA GLY A 65 -6.35 39.12 18.53
C GLY A 65 -7.52 38.63 17.69
N GLY A 66 -8.14 37.49 18.01
CA GLY A 66 -9.25 36.91 17.26
C GLY A 66 -9.08 35.42 16.95
N MET A 67 -10.10 34.83 16.34
CA MET A 67 -10.05 33.46 15.81
C MET A 67 -9.41 33.52 14.45
N ILE A 68 -8.30 32.79 14.25
CA ILE A 68 -7.74 32.50 12.94
C ILE A 68 -8.22 31.09 12.57
N ASP A 69 -9.26 31.03 11.76
CA ASP A 69 -9.72 29.77 11.18
C ASP A 69 -8.78 29.38 10.04
N TRP A 70 -7.88 28.46 10.31
CA TRP A 70 -7.07 27.84 9.26
C TRP A 70 -7.89 26.70 8.67
N MET A 71 -8.74 27.04 7.72
CA MET A 71 -9.47 26.07 6.95
C MET A 71 -8.59 25.60 5.80
N PHE A 72 -8.41 24.30 5.65
CA PHE A 72 -7.75 23.77 4.47
C PHE A 72 -8.54 24.21 3.22
N PRO A 73 -7.89 24.78 2.17
CA PRO A 73 -8.59 25.47 1.06
C PRO A 73 -9.56 24.58 0.27
N ARG A 74 -9.42 23.26 0.36
CA ARG A 74 -10.28 22.26 -0.32
C ARG A 74 -11.36 21.67 0.59
N GLY A 75 -11.52 22.16 1.84
CA GLY A 75 -12.38 21.53 2.83
C GLY A 75 -11.83 20.14 3.23
N LEU A 76 -11.13 20.03 4.35
CA LEU A 76 -10.63 18.75 4.82
C LEU A 76 -11.76 18.00 5.52
N THR A 77 -12.56 17.26 4.78
CA THR A 77 -13.53 16.33 5.37
C THR A 77 -12.81 15.07 5.89
N LEU A 78 -13.48 14.26 6.71
CA LEU A 78 -12.93 12.99 7.17
C LEU A 78 -12.58 12.08 5.97
N GLN A 79 -13.37 12.13 4.90
CA GLN A 79 -13.10 11.39 3.66
C GLN A 79 -11.86 11.90 2.94
N THR A 80 -11.73 13.21 2.75
CA THR A 80 -10.54 13.80 2.09
C THR A 80 -9.29 13.64 2.95
N PHE A 81 -9.40 13.72 4.29
CA PHE A 81 -8.30 13.38 5.17
C PHE A 81 -7.84 11.92 5.02
N GLY A 82 -8.78 11.00 4.84
CA GLY A 82 -8.45 9.60 4.52
C GLY A 82 -7.66 9.49 3.21
N ASN A 83 -8.11 10.18 2.17
CA ASN A 83 -7.53 10.10 0.82
C ASN A 83 -6.20 10.85 0.69
N ASP A 84 -6.08 12.05 1.27
CA ASP A 84 -4.90 12.92 1.09
C ASP A 84 -3.94 12.89 2.28
N GLY A 85 -4.40 12.47 3.46
CA GLY A 85 -3.60 12.36 4.67
C GLY A 85 -3.13 10.95 4.95
N LEU A 86 -4.07 10.01 5.20
CA LEU A 86 -3.70 8.64 5.55
C LEU A 86 -3.03 7.90 4.39
N MET A 87 -3.48 8.12 3.15
CA MET A 87 -2.88 7.50 1.98
C MET A 87 -1.44 7.96 1.73
N VAL A 88 -1.02 9.14 2.19
CA VAL A 88 0.40 9.53 2.14
C VAL A 88 1.29 8.56 2.93
N VAL A 89 0.83 8.13 4.11
CA VAL A 89 1.58 7.17 4.94
C VAL A 89 1.63 5.79 4.26
N PHE A 90 0.55 5.39 3.60
CA PHE A 90 0.52 4.19 2.78
C PHE A 90 1.52 4.28 1.61
N PHE A 91 1.49 5.36 0.84
CA PHE A 91 2.43 5.56 -0.26
C PHE A 91 3.88 5.76 0.22
N PHE A 92 4.08 6.28 1.42
CA PHE A 92 5.41 6.33 2.03
C PHE A 92 5.92 4.92 2.35
N LEU A 93 5.07 4.03 2.88
CA LEU A 93 5.42 2.62 3.10
C LEU A 93 5.76 1.93 1.77
N ILE A 94 4.90 2.07 0.75
CA ILE A 94 5.19 1.52 -0.60
C ILE A 94 6.50 2.06 -1.14
N GLY A 95 6.78 3.35 -0.99
CA GLY A 95 8.05 3.94 -1.40
C GLY A 95 9.26 3.32 -0.70
N LEU A 96 9.16 2.99 0.59
CA LEU A 96 10.19 2.27 1.33
C LEU A 96 10.37 0.83 0.79
N GLU A 97 9.28 0.13 0.51
CA GLU A 97 9.28 -1.21 -0.09
C GLU A 97 9.89 -1.21 -1.49
N ILE A 98 9.48 -0.27 -2.36
CA ILE A 98 10.07 -0.08 -3.70
C ILE A 98 11.58 0.14 -3.58
N LYS A 99 12.01 1.03 -2.69
CA LYS A 99 13.42 1.29 -2.47
C LYS A 99 14.18 0.05 -2.00
N ARG A 100 13.61 -0.73 -1.10
CA ARG A 100 14.18 -2.00 -0.66
C ARG A 100 14.31 -2.98 -1.82
N GLU A 101 13.27 -3.15 -2.62
CA GLU A 101 13.29 -4.06 -3.77
C GLU A 101 14.33 -3.65 -4.83
N ILE A 102 14.51 -2.34 -5.07
CA ILE A 102 15.52 -1.83 -6.02
C ILE A 102 16.95 -2.03 -5.47
N VAL A 103 17.19 -1.82 -4.17
CA VAL A 103 18.55 -1.83 -3.63
C VAL A 103 19.02 -3.24 -3.24
N VAL A 104 18.17 -4.05 -2.62
CA VAL A 104 18.53 -5.39 -2.08
C VAL A 104 17.59 -6.52 -2.50
N GLY A 105 16.42 -6.21 -3.07
CA GLY A 105 15.39 -7.20 -3.40
C GLY A 105 15.48 -7.76 -4.82
N GLN A 106 14.33 -8.17 -5.35
CA GLN A 106 14.22 -8.80 -6.67
C GLN A 106 14.48 -7.82 -7.83
N LEU A 107 14.23 -6.51 -7.62
CA LEU A 107 14.50 -5.48 -8.60
C LEU A 107 15.95 -4.99 -8.59
N SER A 108 16.83 -5.53 -7.74
CA SER A 108 18.23 -5.10 -7.59
C SER A 108 19.14 -5.53 -8.75
N SER A 109 18.73 -6.50 -9.55
CA SER A 109 19.47 -6.91 -10.75
C SER A 109 18.55 -7.04 -11.96
N VAL A 110 19.03 -6.61 -13.13
CA VAL A 110 18.27 -6.63 -14.38
C VAL A 110 17.72 -8.03 -14.69
N LYS A 111 18.51 -9.09 -14.49
CA LYS A 111 18.08 -10.47 -14.74
C LYS A 111 16.89 -10.91 -13.90
N LYS A 112 16.82 -10.47 -12.64
CA LYS A 112 15.70 -10.79 -11.73
C LYS A 112 14.51 -9.88 -11.94
N ALA A 113 14.75 -8.60 -12.26
CA ALA A 113 13.73 -7.58 -12.40
C ALA A 113 12.95 -7.68 -13.71
N ILE A 114 13.55 -8.21 -14.78
CA ILE A 114 12.99 -8.11 -16.12
C ILE A 114 11.64 -8.80 -16.26
N LEU A 115 11.44 -9.97 -15.64
CA LEU A 115 10.18 -10.70 -15.71
C LEU A 115 9.05 -9.98 -14.94
N PRO A 116 9.20 -9.60 -13.65
CA PRO A 116 8.18 -8.84 -12.94
C PRO A 116 7.86 -7.49 -13.57
N VAL A 117 8.87 -6.76 -14.07
CA VAL A 117 8.68 -5.45 -14.68
C VAL A 117 7.93 -5.55 -16.01
N LEU A 118 8.31 -6.48 -16.89
CA LEU A 118 7.57 -6.69 -18.15
C LEU A 118 6.15 -7.19 -17.89
N ALA A 119 5.97 -8.07 -16.90
CA ALA A 119 4.65 -8.54 -16.51
C ALA A 119 3.78 -7.40 -15.95
N ALA A 120 4.35 -6.47 -15.16
CA ALA A 120 3.65 -5.28 -14.66
C ALA A 120 3.27 -4.34 -15.82
N LEU A 121 4.18 -4.09 -16.75
CA LEU A 121 3.88 -3.31 -17.96
C LEU A 121 2.73 -3.93 -18.77
N GLY A 122 2.75 -5.24 -18.99
CA GLY A 122 1.63 -5.94 -19.63
C GLY A 122 0.33 -5.82 -18.83
N GLY A 123 0.44 -5.97 -17.50
CA GLY A 123 -0.68 -5.82 -16.55
C GLY A 123 -1.23 -4.40 -16.45
N MET A 124 -0.52 -3.39 -16.92
CA MET A 124 -1.00 -2.00 -17.05
C MET A 124 -1.56 -1.71 -18.45
N VAL A 125 -0.81 -2.06 -19.48
CA VAL A 125 -1.15 -1.71 -20.87
C VAL A 125 -2.42 -2.43 -21.35
N VAL A 126 -2.54 -3.74 -21.11
CA VAL A 126 -3.69 -4.50 -21.61
C VAL A 126 -5.02 -4.08 -20.99
N PRO A 127 -5.16 -3.95 -19.64
CA PRO A 127 -6.42 -3.45 -19.06
C PRO A 127 -6.72 -2.01 -19.45
N ALA A 128 -5.71 -1.14 -19.59
CA ALA A 128 -5.88 0.22 -20.09
C ALA A 128 -6.46 0.24 -21.51
N LEU A 129 -5.93 -0.60 -22.41
CA LEU A 129 -6.45 -0.74 -23.79
C LEU A 129 -7.88 -1.28 -23.81
N ILE A 130 -8.19 -2.28 -22.97
CA ILE A 130 -9.57 -2.79 -22.85
C ILE A 130 -10.49 -1.69 -22.36
N TYR A 131 -10.12 -0.98 -21.30
CA TYR A 131 -10.92 0.12 -20.78
C TYR A 131 -11.17 1.20 -21.86
N PHE A 132 -10.11 1.59 -22.54
CA PHE A 132 -10.15 2.62 -23.58
C PHE A 132 -11.01 2.19 -24.77
N SER A 133 -11.02 0.89 -25.13
CA SER A 133 -11.87 0.37 -26.21
C SER A 133 -13.38 0.56 -25.96
N PHE A 134 -13.80 0.60 -24.69
CA PHE A 134 -15.18 0.82 -24.29
C PHE A 134 -15.51 2.30 -24.07
N ASN A 135 -14.51 3.13 -23.71
CA ASN A 135 -14.72 4.49 -23.22
C ASN A 135 -14.01 5.57 -24.05
N ALA A 136 -13.40 5.21 -25.20
CA ALA A 136 -12.79 6.18 -26.11
C ALA A 136 -13.80 7.25 -26.57
N GLY A 137 -13.42 8.53 -26.43
CA GLY A 137 -14.27 9.65 -26.84
C GLY A 137 -15.47 9.94 -25.93
N THR A 138 -15.58 9.28 -24.79
CA THR A 138 -16.59 9.55 -23.76
C THR A 138 -16.01 10.36 -22.59
N VAL A 139 -16.89 10.92 -21.74
CA VAL A 139 -16.50 11.60 -20.49
C VAL A 139 -15.71 10.65 -19.55
N ALA A 140 -15.89 9.35 -19.72
CA ALA A 140 -15.23 8.32 -18.93
C ALA A 140 -13.80 7.98 -19.40
N ALA A 141 -13.33 8.54 -20.52
CA ALA A 141 -11.99 8.23 -21.04
C ALA A 141 -10.85 8.39 -20.01
N PRO A 142 -10.84 9.39 -19.10
CA PRO A 142 -9.76 9.53 -18.10
C PRO A 142 -9.61 8.36 -17.15
N GLY A 143 -10.64 7.52 -16.93
CA GLY A 143 -10.61 6.39 -16.00
C GLY A 143 -9.77 5.18 -16.44
N TRP A 144 -8.98 5.26 -17.51
CA TRP A 144 -8.18 4.15 -18.02
C TRP A 144 -7.14 3.60 -17.01
N GLY A 145 -6.70 4.42 -16.08
CA GLY A 145 -5.78 4.02 -15.02
C GLY A 145 -6.44 3.16 -13.92
N ILE A 146 -7.77 3.16 -13.80
CA ILE A 146 -8.47 2.44 -12.72
C ILE A 146 -8.22 0.93 -12.75
N PRO A 147 -8.41 0.21 -13.87
CA PRO A 147 -8.18 -1.23 -13.92
C PRO A 147 -6.70 -1.62 -13.97
N THR A 148 -5.77 -0.67 -14.00
CA THR A 148 -4.34 -0.97 -14.03
C THR A 148 -3.73 -1.20 -12.64
N ALA A 149 -4.39 -0.77 -11.56
CA ALA A 149 -3.89 -0.93 -10.19
C ALA A 149 -4.14 -2.34 -9.64
N THR A 150 -3.26 -2.79 -8.72
CA THR A 150 -3.38 -4.07 -7.97
C THR A 150 -3.40 -3.81 -6.48
N ASP A 151 -4.26 -4.51 -5.74
CA ASP A 151 -4.21 -4.54 -4.28
C ASP A 151 -3.32 -5.69 -3.80
N ILE A 152 -2.07 -5.35 -3.46
CA ILE A 152 -1.04 -6.31 -3.03
C ILE A 152 -1.48 -7.05 -1.77
N ALA A 153 -2.01 -6.33 -0.78
CA ALA A 153 -2.36 -6.90 0.51
C ALA A 153 -3.40 -8.01 0.36
N PHE A 154 -4.37 -7.79 -0.53
CA PHE A 154 -5.41 -8.75 -0.84
C PHE A 154 -4.89 -9.95 -1.66
N ALA A 155 -4.13 -9.68 -2.72
CA ALA A 155 -3.59 -10.71 -3.60
C ALA A 155 -2.63 -11.65 -2.86
N ILE A 156 -1.69 -11.10 -2.05
CA ILE A 156 -0.76 -11.90 -1.22
C ILE A 156 -1.51 -12.58 -0.08
N GLY A 157 -2.51 -11.93 0.50
CA GLY A 157 -3.37 -12.51 1.54
C GLY A 157 -4.00 -13.82 1.07
N ILE A 158 -4.68 -13.81 -0.08
CA ILE A 158 -5.27 -15.00 -0.69
C ILE A 158 -4.19 -16.04 -1.04
N LEU A 159 -3.10 -15.62 -1.68
CA LEU A 159 -2.02 -16.53 -2.05
C LEU A 159 -1.38 -17.22 -0.83
N SER A 160 -1.37 -16.54 0.31
CA SER A 160 -0.81 -17.07 1.56
C SER A 160 -1.68 -18.17 2.17
N ILE A 161 -2.99 -18.14 1.97
CA ILE A 161 -3.91 -19.23 2.37
C ILE A 161 -3.56 -20.53 1.62
N PHE A 162 -3.09 -20.40 0.37
CA PHE A 162 -2.69 -21.54 -0.47
C PHE A 162 -1.17 -21.77 -0.48
N SER A 163 -0.47 -21.37 0.59
CA SER A 163 0.99 -21.42 0.65
C SER A 163 1.60 -22.79 0.41
N ASP A 164 0.92 -23.87 0.80
CA ASP A 164 1.36 -25.26 0.60
C ASP A 164 1.19 -25.75 -0.84
N ARG A 165 0.45 -25.02 -1.66
CA ARG A 165 0.07 -25.42 -3.02
C ARG A 165 0.78 -24.63 -4.13
N VAL A 166 1.30 -23.46 -3.80
CA VAL A 166 1.95 -22.55 -4.75
C VAL A 166 3.45 -22.50 -4.49
N PRO A 167 4.32 -22.65 -5.52
CA PRO A 167 5.76 -22.49 -5.38
C PRO A 167 6.13 -21.14 -4.76
N ILE A 168 7.13 -21.12 -3.88
CA ILE A 168 7.62 -19.88 -3.22
C ILE A 168 8.09 -18.87 -4.27
N SER A 169 8.69 -19.34 -5.37
CA SER A 169 9.14 -18.51 -6.49
C SER A 169 8.01 -17.67 -7.13
N LEU A 170 6.79 -18.21 -7.23
CA LEU A 170 5.62 -17.47 -7.72
C LEU A 170 5.09 -16.46 -6.70
N LYS A 171 5.25 -16.71 -5.40
CA LYS A 171 4.94 -15.69 -4.39
C LYS A 171 5.90 -14.52 -4.49
N ILE A 172 7.20 -14.81 -4.60
CA ILE A 172 8.23 -13.79 -4.81
C ILE A 172 7.97 -13.02 -6.11
N PHE A 173 7.61 -13.72 -7.19
CA PHE A 173 7.24 -13.10 -8.45
C PHE A 173 6.04 -12.17 -8.30
N LEU A 174 4.95 -12.61 -7.64
CA LEU A 174 3.75 -11.77 -7.43
C LEU A 174 4.07 -10.54 -6.57
N THR A 175 4.90 -10.69 -5.53
CA THR A 175 5.34 -9.54 -4.71
C THR A 175 6.15 -8.54 -5.54
N ALA A 176 7.11 -9.01 -6.33
CA ALA A 176 7.93 -8.14 -7.18
C ALA A 176 7.10 -7.50 -8.32
N LEU A 177 6.16 -8.24 -8.90
CA LEU A 177 5.20 -7.75 -9.87
C LEU A 177 4.37 -6.60 -9.28
N ALA A 178 3.82 -6.81 -8.08
CA ALA A 178 2.96 -5.84 -7.44
C ALA A 178 3.71 -4.55 -7.07
N VAL A 179 4.97 -4.67 -6.59
CA VAL A 179 5.83 -3.49 -6.35
C VAL A 179 6.13 -2.73 -7.65
N ALA A 180 6.35 -3.44 -8.77
CA ALA A 180 6.56 -2.81 -10.07
C ALA A 180 5.27 -2.17 -10.62
N ASP A 181 4.12 -2.78 -10.37
CA ASP A 181 2.79 -2.30 -10.72
C ASP A 181 2.43 -1.03 -9.94
N ASP A 182 2.71 -1.00 -8.64
CA ASP A 182 2.51 0.19 -7.81
C ASP A 182 3.39 1.35 -8.26
N LEU A 183 4.64 1.09 -8.62
CA LEU A 183 5.51 2.12 -9.20
C LEU A 183 4.90 2.68 -10.49
N GLY A 184 4.35 1.81 -11.34
CA GLY A 184 3.64 2.21 -12.56
C GLY A 184 2.39 3.03 -12.25
N ALA A 185 1.56 2.61 -11.29
CA ALA A 185 0.38 3.33 -10.87
C ALA A 185 0.72 4.74 -10.33
N ILE A 186 1.79 4.85 -9.52
CA ILE A 186 2.29 6.14 -9.02
C ILE A 186 2.70 7.06 -10.18
N LEU A 187 3.38 6.53 -11.20
CA LEU A 187 3.76 7.31 -12.39
C LEU A 187 2.54 7.75 -13.19
N VAL A 188 1.55 6.87 -13.34
CA VAL A 188 0.27 7.20 -14.00
C VAL A 188 -0.44 8.32 -13.26
N ILE A 189 -0.56 8.23 -11.94
CA ILE A 189 -1.18 9.28 -11.11
C ILE A 189 -0.43 10.60 -11.27
N ALA A 190 0.90 10.58 -11.20
CA ALA A 190 1.72 11.79 -11.30
C ALA A 190 1.61 12.50 -12.65
N LEU A 191 1.51 11.74 -13.75
CA LEU A 191 1.56 12.30 -15.10
C LEU A 191 0.19 12.66 -15.67
N PHE A 192 -0.88 11.95 -15.28
CA PHE A 192 -2.17 12.04 -15.94
C PHE A 192 -3.29 12.59 -15.06
N TYR A 193 -3.14 12.57 -13.72
CA TYR A 193 -4.18 13.01 -12.79
C TYR A 193 -3.82 14.28 -12.00
N GLY A 194 -2.72 14.97 -12.34
CA GLY A 194 -2.32 16.24 -11.71
C GLY A 194 -3.22 17.40 -12.16
N GLU A 195 -3.40 18.38 -11.27
CA GLU A 195 -4.07 19.65 -11.54
C GLU A 195 -3.06 20.73 -11.99
N GLU A 196 -3.50 22.00 -12.12
CA GLU A 196 -2.60 23.12 -12.37
C GLU A 196 -1.57 23.26 -11.24
N VAL A 197 -0.29 23.21 -11.59
CA VAL A 197 0.82 23.18 -10.65
C VAL A 197 1.34 24.57 -10.30
N ASN A 198 1.35 24.91 -9.01
CA ASN A 198 2.06 26.10 -8.52
C ASN A 198 3.56 25.82 -8.41
N LEU A 199 4.32 26.32 -9.41
CA LEU A 199 5.76 26.09 -9.53
C LEU A 199 6.56 26.65 -8.35
N LEU A 200 6.09 27.74 -7.69
CA LEU A 200 6.80 28.32 -6.54
C LEU A 200 6.77 27.36 -5.34
N LEU A 201 5.59 26.82 -5.00
CA LEU A 201 5.45 25.87 -3.90
C LEU A 201 6.23 24.58 -4.17
N LEU A 202 6.20 24.12 -5.42
CA LEU A 202 6.99 22.97 -5.84
C LEU A 202 8.51 23.22 -5.71
N ALA A 203 9.00 24.40 -6.11
CA ALA A 203 10.41 24.75 -5.96
C ALA A 203 10.86 24.78 -4.49
N ILE A 204 10.02 25.28 -3.58
CA ILE A 204 10.28 25.25 -2.14
C ILE A 204 10.32 23.80 -1.62
N ALA A 205 9.39 22.96 -2.06
CA ALA A 205 9.37 21.53 -1.68
C ALA A 205 10.65 20.81 -2.16
N ILE A 206 11.09 21.06 -3.39
CA ILE A 206 12.33 20.50 -3.94
C ILE A 206 13.55 20.98 -3.13
N LEU A 207 13.59 22.25 -2.72
CA LEU A 207 14.68 22.78 -1.88
C LEU A 207 14.75 22.03 -0.53
N ILE A 208 13.60 21.76 0.10
CA ILE A 208 13.54 20.98 1.34
C ILE A 208 13.99 19.54 1.10
N LEU A 209 13.60 18.91 -0.01
CA LEU A 209 14.05 17.56 -0.38
C LEU A 209 15.57 17.50 -0.60
N ILE A 210 16.15 18.51 -1.19
CA ILE A 210 17.61 18.67 -1.30
C ILE A 210 18.24 18.74 0.10
N GLY A 211 17.64 19.50 1.03
CA GLY A 211 18.06 19.53 2.44
C GLY A 211 18.04 18.15 3.09
N ILE A 212 16.96 17.39 2.91
CA ILE A 212 16.83 16.00 3.40
C ILE A 212 17.92 15.10 2.77
N TYR A 213 18.22 15.27 1.49
CA TYR A 213 19.30 14.53 0.84
C TYR A 213 20.67 14.80 1.51
N PHE A 214 20.97 16.05 1.83
CA PHE A 214 22.21 16.40 2.54
C PHE A 214 22.24 15.83 3.96
N LEU A 215 21.12 15.84 4.69
CA LEU A 215 21.00 15.18 6.00
C LEU A 215 21.33 13.68 5.91
N ASN A 216 20.80 13.00 4.88
CA ASN A 216 21.11 11.60 4.61
C ASN A 216 22.61 11.41 4.33
N LYS A 217 23.23 12.29 3.54
CA LYS A 217 24.66 12.22 3.19
C LYS A 217 25.57 12.45 4.40
N VAL A 218 25.15 13.29 5.35
CA VAL A 218 25.87 13.53 6.63
C VAL A 218 25.72 12.33 7.57
N GLY A 219 24.79 11.41 7.30
CA GLY A 219 24.59 10.20 8.11
C GLY A 219 23.71 10.41 9.35
N GLU A 220 22.82 11.42 9.33
CA GLU A 220 21.85 11.60 10.41
C GLU A 220 20.86 10.43 10.44
N THR A 221 20.64 9.86 11.63
CA THR A 221 19.78 8.67 11.84
C THR A 221 18.57 8.94 12.72
N ARG A 222 18.38 10.16 13.19
CA ARG A 222 17.22 10.54 14.00
C ARG A 222 16.02 10.78 13.11
N ILE A 223 14.95 10.05 13.37
CA ILE A 223 13.74 10.04 12.54
C ILE A 223 13.05 11.41 12.43
N MET A 224 13.11 12.23 13.49
CA MET A 224 12.46 13.56 13.52
C MET A 224 13.02 14.52 12.49
N PHE A 225 14.32 14.43 12.16
CA PHE A 225 14.95 15.27 11.12
C PHE A 225 14.43 14.94 9.70
N TYR A 226 13.77 13.82 9.52
CA TYR A 226 13.13 13.43 8.28
C TYR A 226 11.62 13.66 8.33
N LEU A 227 10.94 13.35 9.44
CA LEU A 227 9.49 13.47 9.55
C LEU A 227 8.99 14.92 9.55
N VAL A 228 9.69 15.83 10.24
CA VAL A 228 9.27 17.24 10.29
C VAL A 228 9.35 17.89 8.89
N PRO A 229 10.48 17.83 8.15
CA PRO A 229 10.51 18.32 6.77
C PRO A 229 9.55 17.55 5.85
N ALA A 230 9.34 16.24 6.06
CA ALA A 230 8.40 15.44 5.28
C ALA A 230 6.99 15.98 5.39
N PHE A 231 6.54 16.34 6.59
CA PHE A 231 5.23 16.96 6.81
C PHE A 231 5.10 18.30 6.06
N VAL A 232 6.16 19.12 6.05
CA VAL A 232 6.16 20.38 5.31
C VAL A 232 6.10 20.13 3.80
N VAL A 233 6.87 19.15 3.28
CA VAL A 233 6.82 18.77 1.87
C VAL A 233 5.42 18.26 1.49
N TRP A 234 4.79 17.44 2.32
CA TRP A 234 3.40 17.01 2.11
C TRP A 234 2.44 18.19 2.01
N ALA A 235 2.51 19.14 2.95
CA ALA A 235 1.67 20.33 2.91
C ALA A 235 1.91 21.17 1.64
N LEU A 236 3.18 21.35 1.23
CA LEU A 236 3.51 22.07 0.01
C LEU A 236 2.97 21.37 -1.25
N PHE A 237 3.03 20.04 -1.33
CA PHE A 237 2.44 19.26 -2.41
C PHE A 237 0.92 19.45 -2.44
N TYR A 238 0.25 19.35 -1.26
CA TYR A 238 -1.19 19.54 -1.12
C TYR A 238 -1.65 20.92 -1.66
N TYR A 239 -0.88 21.99 -1.38
CA TYR A 239 -1.19 23.34 -1.84
C TYR A 239 -0.69 23.63 -3.28
N SER A 240 0.23 22.83 -3.82
CA SER A 240 0.81 23.07 -5.13
C SER A 240 -0.04 22.54 -6.29
N GLY A 241 -1.09 21.76 -6.06
CA GLY A 241 -1.87 21.11 -7.11
C GLY A 241 -1.34 19.73 -7.53
N ILE A 242 -0.20 19.31 -7.00
CA ILE A 242 0.28 17.93 -7.15
C ILE A 242 -0.44 17.05 -6.13
N HIS A 243 -0.75 15.82 -6.51
CA HIS A 243 -1.33 14.88 -5.53
C HIS A 243 -0.44 14.74 -4.32
N SER A 244 -0.99 15.06 -3.15
CA SER A 244 -0.29 15.05 -1.85
C SER A 244 0.32 13.67 -1.53
N THR A 245 -0.30 12.60 -2.00
CA THR A 245 0.14 11.22 -1.82
C THR A 245 1.51 10.92 -2.44
N LEU A 246 1.87 11.58 -3.54
CA LEU A 246 3.18 11.44 -4.17
C LEU A 246 4.33 11.87 -3.28
N SER A 247 4.08 12.83 -2.37
CA SER A 247 5.09 13.27 -1.40
C SER A 247 5.61 12.12 -0.55
N GLY A 248 4.72 11.17 -0.16
CA GLY A 248 5.10 9.99 0.61
C GLY A 248 6.16 9.16 -0.11
N VAL A 249 5.94 8.84 -1.38
CA VAL A 249 6.90 8.06 -2.19
C VAL A 249 8.21 8.81 -2.37
N VAL A 250 8.14 10.09 -2.72
CA VAL A 250 9.33 10.91 -2.93
C VAL A 250 10.17 10.97 -1.66
N ILE A 251 9.56 11.25 -0.51
CA ILE A 251 10.25 11.30 0.78
C ILE A 251 10.89 9.95 1.12
N ALA A 252 10.23 8.82 0.88
CA ALA A 252 10.76 7.49 1.12
C ALA A 252 12.07 7.24 0.39
N MET A 253 12.25 7.80 -0.83
CA MET A 253 13.49 7.67 -1.59
C MET A 253 14.68 8.36 -0.90
N PHE A 254 14.44 9.35 -0.05
CA PHE A 254 15.49 10.06 0.66
C PHE A 254 15.84 9.46 2.04
N ILE A 255 15.01 8.56 2.60
CA ILE A 255 15.28 7.92 3.89
C ILE A 255 16.54 7.05 3.82
N PRO A 256 17.48 7.11 4.78
CA PRO A 256 18.70 6.31 4.77
C PRO A 256 18.40 4.81 4.87
N MET A 257 19.03 4.03 4.00
CA MET A 257 18.89 2.57 4.00
C MET A 257 20.12 1.87 4.60
N LYS A 258 21.28 2.50 4.49
CA LYS A 258 22.52 1.94 5.04
C LYS A 258 22.52 2.02 6.56
N PRO A 259 22.95 0.97 7.27
CA PRO A 259 23.15 1.04 8.71
C PRO A 259 24.29 2.01 9.04
N ARG A 260 24.24 2.63 10.23
CA ARG A 260 25.27 3.54 10.71
C ARG A 260 26.57 2.83 11.04
N TYR A 261 26.47 1.59 11.56
CA TYR A 261 27.61 0.81 11.98
C TYR A 261 27.80 -0.43 11.10
N SER A 262 29.09 -0.78 10.84
CA SER A 262 29.39 -2.03 10.14
C SER A 262 29.14 -3.24 11.05
N LYS A 263 28.96 -4.41 10.42
CA LYS A 263 28.72 -5.69 11.12
C LYS A 263 29.85 -6.01 12.11
N GLU A 264 31.09 -5.75 11.75
CA GLU A 264 32.29 -6.01 12.57
C GLU A 264 32.36 -5.06 13.77
N TYR A 265 32.03 -3.78 13.57
CA TYR A 265 31.97 -2.80 14.65
C TYR A 265 30.86 -3.17 15.64
N PHE A 266 29.67 -3.51 15.12
CA PHE A 266 28.54 -3.93 15.95
C PHE A 266 28.91 -5.13 16.81
N ALA A 267 29.48 -6.21 16.22
CA ALA A 267 29.83 -7.43 16.95
C ALA A 267 30.84 -7.14 18.08
N ARG A 268 31.89 -6.40 17.80
CA ARG A 268 32.92 -6.05 18.82
C ARG A 268 32.36 -5.18 19.94
N LYS A 269 31.58 -4.17 19.60
CA LYS A 269 31.00 -3.24 20.58
C LYS A 269 29.95 -3.92 21.46
N MET A 270 29.13 -4.78 20.86
CA MET A 270 28.09 -5.55 21.56
C MET A 270 28.70 -6.51 22.56
N SER A 271 29.78 -7.23 22.16
CA SER A 271 30.54 -8.12 23.10
C SER A 271 31.09 -7.32 24.27
N GLY A 272 31.76 -6.19 24.01
CA GLY A 272 32.30 -5.34 25.10
C GLY A 272 31.23 -4.80 26.06
N LEU A 273 30.05 -4.42 25.52
CA LEU A 273 28.92 -3.97 26.35
C LEU A 273 28.32 -5.13 27.16
N SER A 274 28.27 -6.34 26.59
CA SER A 274 27.83 -7.54 27.30
C SER A 274 28.74 -7.88 28.45
N ASP A 275 30.06 -7.85 28.24
CA ASP A 275 31.04 -8.10 29.27
C ASP A 275 31.00 -7.05 30.39
N ALA A 276 30.78 -5.78 30.05
CA ALA A 276 30.61 -4.69 31.00
C ALA A 276 29.31 -4.86 31.84
N LEU A 277 28.21 -5.25 31.18
CA LEU A 277 26.94 -5.53 31.85
C LEU A 277 27.07 -6.67 32.87
N LEU A 278 27.82 -7.74 32.53
CA LEU A 278 28.03 -8.87 33.41
C LEU A 278 28.93 -8.55 34.61
N LYS A 279 29.81 -7.53 34.46
CA LYS A 279 30.71 -7.08 35.55
C LYS A 279 30.06 -6.02 36.44
N ALA A 280 28.99 -5.40 36.01
CA ALA A 280 28.26 -4.41 36.79
C ALA A 280 27.60 -5.11 38.00
N GLU A 281 27.90 -4.66 39.22
CA GLU A 281 27.34 -5.24 40.45
C GLU A 281 25.82 -5.02 40.50
N CYS A 282 25.06 -6.13 40.47
CA CYS A 282 23.65 -6.11 40.85
C CYS A 282 23.52 -6.19 42.38
N ARG A 283 22.92 -5.17 43.01
CA ARG A 283 22.33 -5.39 44.34
C ARG A 283 21.17 -6.39 44.21
N ALA A 284 20.97 -7.21 45.25
CA ALA A 284 20.07 -8.37 45.31
C ALA A 284 18.57 -8.08 45.04
N ASP A 285 18.20 -6.84 44.66
CA ASP A 285 16.86 -6.45 44.32
C ASP A 285 16.68 -6.57 42.78
N ASP A 286 15.61 -7.18 42.36
CA ASP A 286 15.26 -7.51 40.96
C ASP A 286 15.17 -6.28 39.98
N PHE A 287 15.59 -5.11 40.43
CA PHE A 287 15.54 -3.88 39.62
C PHE A 287 16.93 -3.49 39.11
N PRO A 288 17.09 -3.26 37.80
CA PRO A 288 18.35 -2.82 37.23
C PRO A 288 18.75 -1.44 37.80
N ASN A 289 19.97 -1.34 38.35
CA ASN A 289 20.56 -0.07 38.82
C ASN A 289 20.84 0.88 37.61
N GLU A 290 21.33 2.11 37.87
CA GLU A 290 21.59 3.08 36.79
C GLU A 290 22.63 2.60 35.81
N GLU A 291 23.66 1.87 36.26
CA GLU A 291 24.72 1.34 35.43
C GLU A 291 24.20 0.25 34.48
N HIS A 292 23.36 -0.67 34.97
CA HIS A 292 22.69 -1.68 34.13
C HIS A 292 21.79 -1.01 33.09
N ARG A 293 21.00 0.00 33.49
CA ARG A 293 20.14 0.74 32.57
C ARG A 293 20.94 1.47 31.51
N TYR A 294 22.12 2.00 31.86
CA TYR A 294 23.04 2.62 30.90
C TYR A 294 23.52 1.61 29.84
N TYR A 295 24.07 0.45 30.25
CA TYR A 295 24.53 -0.56 29.28
C TYR A 295 23.40 -1.10 28.42
N LEU A 296 22.22 -1.38 28.99
CA LEU A 296 21.05 -1.85 28.24
C LEU A 296 20.58 -0.79 27.21
N ARG A 297 20.58 0.50 27.55
CA ARG A 297 20.27 1.59 26.61
C ARG A 297 21.30 1.67 25.49
N MET A 298 22.59 1.54 25.83
CA MET A 298 23.68 1.56 24.83
C MET A 298 23.55 0.38 23.87
N MET A 299 23.25 -0.82 24.36
CA MET A 299 23.02 -2.00 23.54
C MET A 299 21.81 -1.81 22.62
N SER A 300 20.69 -1.29 23.15
CA SER A 300 19.49 -1.00 22.40
C SER A 300 19.75 0.05 21.29
N SER A 301 20.44 1.14 21.60
CA SER A 301 20.82 2.16 20.63
C SER A 301 21.74 1.60 19.55
N LEU A 302 22.74 0.81 19.94
CA LEU A 302 23.68 0.17 19.02
C LEU A 302 22.95 -0.79 18.06
N ALA A 303 22.04 -1.62 18.60
CA ALA A 303 21.22 -2.53 17.80
C ALA A 303 20.32 -1.77 16.82
N THR A 304 19.69 -0.69 17.30
CA THR A 304 18.81 0.18 16.50
C THR A 304 19.57 0.86 15.35
N ASP A 305 20.77 1.40 15.62
CA ASP A 305 21.58 2.11 14.62
C ASP A 305 22.30 1.14 13.64
N SER A 306 22.34 -0.14 13.97
CA SER A 306 22.88 -1.20 13.10
C SER A 306 21.85 -1.73 12.10
N VAL A 307 20.59 -1.28 12.18
CA VAL A 307 19.55 -1.52 11.18
C VAL A 307 19.26 -0.22 10.46
N GLY A 308 19.30 -0.23 9.13
CA GLY A 308 19.00 0.96 8.33
C GLY A 308 17.61 1.54 8.66
N MET A 309 17.50 2.87 8.69
CA MET A 309 16.26 3.56 9.06
C MET A 309 15.08 3.15 8.18
N SER A 310 15.29 2.95 6.87
CA SER A 310 14.26 2.51 5.93
C SER A 310 13.60 1.20 6.39
N PHE A 311 14.39 0.18 6.75
CA PHE A 311 13.87 -1.10 7.25
C PHE A 311 13.11 -0.96 8.56
N ARG A 312 13.60 -0.10 9.47
CA ARG A 312 12.94 0.16 10.74
C ARG A 312 11.58 0.81 10.56
N LEU A 313 11.51 1.81 9.67
CA LEU A 313 10.26 2.50 9.34
C LEU A 313 9.27 1.58 8.65
N GLU A 314 9.72 0.78 7.69
CA GLU A 314 8.89 -0.21 7.00
C GLU A 314 8.25 -1.17 8.01
N HIS A 315 9.06 -1.77 8.89
CA HIS A 315 8.57 -2.68 9.94
C HIS A 315 7.64 -2.02 10.95
N LEU A 316 7.91 -0.76 11.30
CA LEU A 316 7.06 0.01 12.21
C LEU A 316 5.72 0.35 11.57
N LEU A 317 5.72 0.79 10.32
CA LEU A 317 4.52 1.31 9.66
C LEU A 317 3.62 0.22 9.08
N ALA A 318 4.18 -0.91 8.64
CA ALA A 318 3.43 -1.99 7.99
C ALA A 318 2.17 -2.43 8.78
N PRO A 319 2.22 -2.71 10.10
CA PRO A 319 1.02 -3.08 10.84
C PRO A 319 -0.01 -1.94 10.93
N TYR A 320 0.41 -0.67 11.09
CA TYR A 320 -0.50 0.47 11.12
C TYR A 320 -1.16 0.70 9.77
N VAL A 321 -0.41 0.56 8.69
CA VAL A 321 -0.96 0.67 7.34
C VAL A 321 -1.97 -0.44 7.09
N THR A 322 -1.61 -1.68 7.39
CA THR A 322 -2.45 -2.86 7.10
C THR A 322 -3.72 -2.93 7.96
N PHE A 323 -3.64 -2.58 9.26
CA PHE A 323 -4.74 -2.80 10.20
C PHE A 323 -5.51 -1.52 10.59
N LEU A 324 -4.99 -0.34 10.26
CA LEU A 324 -5.64 0.92 10.59
C LEU A 324 -5.90 1.76 9.34
N ILE A 325 -4.86 2.12 8.56
CA ILE A 325 -4.99 3.06 7.45
C ILE A 325 -5.83 2.49 6.32
N MET A 326 -5.47 1.29 5.82
CA MET A 326 -6.21 0.65 4.74
C MET A 326 -7.67 0.34 5.08
N PRO A 327 -8.00 -0.20 6.28
CA PRO A 327 -9.38 -0.38 6.70
C PRO A 327 -10.18 0.92 6.83
N ILE A 328 -9.57 2.01 7.37
CA ILE A 328 -10.23 3.32 7.44
C ILE A 328 -10.47 3.88 6.04
N PHE A 329 -9.47 3.79 5.14
CA PHE A 329 -9.61 4.21 3.76
C PHE A 329 -10.72 3.43 3.04
N ALA A 330 -10.73 2.11 3.19
CA ALA A 330 -11.76 1.26 2.61
C ALA A 330 -13.15 1.57 3.18
N PHE A 331 -13.25 1.79 4.49
CA PHE A 331 -14.49 2.22 5.13
C PHE A 331 -15.00 3.55 4.58
N ALA A 332 -14.12 4.53 4.40
CA ALA A 332 -14.50 5.85 3.90
C ALA A 332 -14.88 5.86 2.41
N ASN A 333 -14.32 4.96 1.61
CA ASN A 333 -14.45 5.01 0.16
C ASN A 333 -15.28 3.90 -0.47
N ALA A 334 -15.45 2.74 0.18
CA ALA A 334 -16.21 1.63 -0.37
C ALA A 334 -17.72 1.68 -0.11
N GLY A 335 -18.17 2.53 0.81
CA GLY A 335 -19.61 2.70 1.07
C GLY A 335 -20.30 3.46 -0.06
N VAL A 336 -20.97 2.72 -0.94
CA VAL A 336 -21.79 3.26 -2.04
C VAL A 336 -23.25 3.06 -1.70
N SER A 337 -24.06 4.12 -1.75
CA SER A 337 -25.53 4.00 -1.67
C SER A 337 -26.06 3.37 -2.96
N ILE A 338 -26.79 2.28 -2.81
CA ILE A 338 -27.38 1.52 -3.91
C ILE A 338 -28.86 1.90 -3.95
N ASP A 339 -29.16 3.03 -4.57
CA ASP A 339 -30.54 3.53 -4.65
C ASP A 339 -31.40 2.77 -5.67
N SER A 340 -30.75 2.08 -6.62
CA SER A 340 -31.44 1.24 -7.61
C SER A 340 -30.58 0.03 -8.03
N LEU A 341 -31.24 -1.06 -8.44
CA LEU A 341 -30.58 -2.23 -9.04
C LEU A 341 -29.84 -1.90 -10.36
N GLU A 342 -30.05 -0.72 -10.91
CA GLU A 342 -29.37 -0.26 -12.14
C GLU A 342 -27.87 -0.09 -11.93
N TYR A 343 -27.41 0.19 -10.71
CA TYR A 343 -25.97 0.27 -10.39
C TYR A 343 -25.24 -1.07 -10.61
N PHE A 344 -25.94 -2.22 -10.46
CA PHE A 344 -25.39 -3.54 -10.75
C PHE A 344 -25.40 -3.92 -12.24
N ARG A 345 -26.03 -3.09 -13.10
CA ARG A 345 -25.96 -3.26 -14.55
C ARG A 345 -24.63 -2.74 -15.08
N ILE A 346 -23.55 -3.46 -14.81
CA ILE A 346 -22.19 -3.12 -15.24
C ILE A 346 -22.11 -2.89 -16.77
N PHE A 347 -22.96 -3.57 -17.53
CA PHE A 347 -23.04 -3.47 -19.00
C PHE A 347 -23.93 -2.33 -19.50
N HIS A 348 -24.43 -1.49 -18.62
CA HIS A 348 -25.26 -0.36 -19.03
C HIS A 348 -24.40 0.81 -19.47
N VAL A 349 -24.51 1.17 -20.74
CA VAL A 349 -23.83 2.33 -21.33
C VAL A 349 -24.79 3.51 -21.24
N THR A 350 -24.41 4.55 -20.50
CA THR A 350 -25.18 5.79 -20.45
C THR A 350 -24.43 6.89 -21.20
N PRO A 351 -25.16 7.82 -21.86
CA PRO A 351 -24.52 8.95 -22.52
C PRO A 351 -23.68 9.81 -21.56
N GLN A 352 -24.09 9.88 -20.27
CA GLN A 352 -23.43 10.69 -19.26
C GLN A 352 -22.23 9.99 -18.60
N ALA A 353 -22.32 8.67 -18.36
CA ALA A 353 -21.28 7.92 -17.65
C ALA A 353 -20.45 6.98 -18.55
N GLY A 354 -20.74 6.92 -19.85
CA GLY A 354 -20.07 5.98 -20.76
C GLY A 354 -20.26 4.51 -20.34
N ALA A 355 -19.28 3.68 -20.62
CA ALA A 355 -19.22 2.27 -20.25
C ALA A 355 -18.18 2.02 -19.12
N VAL A 356 -18.09 2.94 -18.13
CA VAL A 356 -17.12 2.88 -17.02
C VAL A 356 -17.12 1.51 -16.37
N GLY A 357 -18.30 1.03 -15.95
CA GLY A 357 -18.44 -0.25 -15.27
C GLY A 357 -17.93 -1.43 -16.10
N THR A 358 -18.27 -1.46 -17.39
CA THR A 358 -17.82 -2.51 -18.33
C THR A 358 -16.31 -2.46 -18.51
N GLY A 359 -15.75 -1.29 -18.75
CA GLY A 359 -14.31 -1.10 -18.94
C GLY A 359 -13.49 -1.53 -17.72
N ILE A 360 -13.92 -1.14 -16.52
CA ILE A 360 -13.25 -1.53 -15.27
C ILE A 360 -13.36 -3.04 -15.02
N PHE A 361 -14.57 -3.60 -15.13
CA PHE A 361 -14.81 -5.01 -14.85
C PHE A 361 -13.99 -5.92 -15.77
N PHE A 362 -14.05 -5.71 -17.08
CA PHE A 362 -13.25 -6.51 -18.02
C PHE A 362 -11.77 -6.18 -17.96
N GLY A 363 -11.40 -4.93 -17.67
CA GLY A 363 -10.01 -4.55 -17.45
C GLY A 363 -9.37 -5.34 -16.31
N LEU A 364 -10.05 -5.45 -15.14
CA LEU A 364 -9.58 -6.21 -13.98
C LEU A 364 -9.65 -7.73 -14.20
N LEU A 365 -10.81 -8.25 -14.64
CA LEU A 365 -11.06 -9.69 -14.72
C LEU A 365 -10.31 -10.37 -15.87
N VAL A 366 -10.21 -9.70 -17.01
CA VAL A 366 -9.64 -10.26 -18.24
C VAL A 366 -8.34 -9.56 -18.61
N GLY A 367 -8.34 -8.24 -18.63
CA GLY A 367 -7.21 -7.44 -19.12
C GLY A 367 -5.95 -7.66 -18.30
N LYS A 368 -6.05 -7.59 -16.99
CA LYS A 368 -4.90 -7.71 -16.10
C LYS A 368 -4.29 -9.12 -16.10
N PRO A 369 -5.06 -10.20 -15.93
CA PRO A 369 -4.54 -11.56 -16.06
C PRO A 369 -3.89 -11.84 -17.41
N LEU A 370 -4.55 -11.44 -18.51
CA LEU A 370 -4.02 -11.62 -19.84
C LEU A 370 -2.75 -10.80 -20.08
N GLY A 371 -2.74 -9.54 -19.64
CA GLY A 371 -1.58 -8.67 -19.78
C GLY A 371 -0.35 -9.20 -19.06
N ILE A 372 -0.50 -9.58 -17.79
CA ILE A 372 0.55 -10.19 -16.98
C ILE A 372 1.05 -11.49 -17.64
N PHE A 373 0.12 -12.35 -18.05
CA PHE A 373 0.45 -13.65 -18.64
C PHE A 373 1.16 -13.51 -20.00
N LEU A 374 0.60 -12.72 -20.92
CA LEU A 374 1.15 -12.54 -22.27
C LEU A 374 2.52 -11.88 -22.23
N ALA A 375 2.70 -10.85 -21.41
CA ALA A 375 4.00 -10.20 -21.26
C ALA A 375 5.04 -11.15 -20.64
N SER A 376 4.66 -11.93 -19.63
CA SER A 376 5.54 -12.96 -19.05
C SER A 376 5.88 -14.06 -20.06
N TRP A 377 4.89 -14.52 -20.83
CA TRP A 377 5.09 -15.53 -21.87
C TRP A 377 6.04 -15.02 -22.96
N LEU A 378 5.84 -13.78 -23.41
CA LEU A 378 6.70 -13.15 -24.41
C LEU A 378 8.13 -13.00 -23.89
N ALA A 379 8.30 -12.52 -22.66
CA ALA A 379 9.60 -12.34 -22.03
C ALA A 379 10.40 -13.65 -21.92
N VAL A 380 9.73 -14.74 -21.54
CA VAL A 380 10.36 -16.06 -21.44
C VAL A 380 10.63 -16.66 -22.83
N LYS A 381 9.69 -16.53 -23.79
CA LYS A 381 9.86 -17.06 -25.16
C LYS A 381 10.99 -16.36 -25.93
N THR A 382 11.17 -15.07 -25.72
CA THR A 382 12.27 -14.27 -26.30
C THR A 382 13.60 -14.44 -25.55
N LYS A 383 13.62 -15.28 -24.50
CA LYS A 383 14.78 -15.51 -23.63
C LYS A 383 15.30 -14.25 -22.92
N LEU A 384 14.47 -13.21 -22.81
CA LEU A 384 14.79 -12.02 -22.02
C LEU A 384 14.73 -12.30 -20.52
N ALA A 385 13.84 -13.23 -20.12
CA ALA A 385 13.67 -13.63 -18.73
C ALA A 385 13.54 -15.14 -18.59
N GLU A 386 13.79 -15.65 -17.40
CA GLU A 386 13.62 -17.05 -17.04
C GLU A 386 12.31 -17.26 -16.29
N MET A 387 11.70 -18.43 -16.48
CA MET A 387 10.50 -18.83 -15.72
C MET A 387 10.88 -19.02 -14.25
N PRO A 388 10.06 -18.57 -13.28
CA PRO A 388 10.31 -18.83 -11.87
C PRO A 388 10.44 -20.33 -11.55
N GLU A 389 11.43 -20.72 -10.78
CA GLU A 389 11.74 -22.12 -10.46
C GLU A 389 10.52 -22.89 -9.94
N GLY A 390 10.25 -24.06 -10.51
CA GLY A 390 9.12 -24.90 -10.13
C GLY A 390 7.75 -24.36 -10.53
N ALA A 391 7.70 -23.25 -11.26
CA ALA A 391 6.46 -22.68 -11.79
C ALA A 391 6.10 -23.28 -13.16
N GLY A 392 4.80 -23.51 -13.36
CA GLY A 392 4.25 -23.87 -14.68
C GLY A 392 3.36 -22.75 -15.22
N TRP A 393 3.18 -22.69 -16.54
CA TRP A 393 2.35 -21.68 -17.20
C TRP A 393 0.94 -21.59 -16.63
N LYS A 394 0.31 -22.75 -16.32
CA LYS A 394 -1.04 -22.79 -15.72
C LYS A 394 -1.09 -22.11 -14.35
N MET A 395 -0.07 -22.37 -13.52
CA MET A 395 0.00 -21.77 -12.18
C MET A 395 0.35 -20.28 -12.25
N LEU A 396 1.21 -19.88 -13.20
CA LEU A 396 1.50 -18.46 -13.43
C LEU A 396 0.24 -17.71 -13.87
N PHE A 397 -0.58 -18.28 -14.75
CA PHE A 397 -1.86 -17.68 -15.14
C PHE A 397 -2.83 -17.57 -13.95
N ALA A 398 -2.91 -18.60 -13.11
CA ALA A 398 -3.75 -18.55 -11.91
C ALA A 398 -3.30 -17.44 -10.94
N VAL A 399 -1.98 -17.26 -10.78
CA VAL A 399 -1.42 -16.15 -9.97
C VAL A 399 -1.65 -14.79 -10.65
N ALA A 400 -1.56 -14.71 -11.98
CA ALA A 400 -1.88 -13.51 -12.75
C ALA A 400 -3.35 -13.07 -12.54
N CYS A 401 -4.29 -14.03 -12.38
CA CYS A 401 -5.69 -13.72 -12.04
C CYS A 401 -5.80 -13.03 -10.68
N LEU A 402 -4.98 -13.39 -9.68
CA LEU A 402 -4.95 -12.66 -8.40
C LEU A 402 -4.43 -11.22 -8.57
N GLY A 403 -3.56 -10.97 -9.56
CA GLY A 403 -3.14 -9.62 -9.93
C GLY A 403 -4.30 -8.72 -10.41
N GLY A 404 -5.41 -9.30 -10.88
CA GLY A 404 -6.63 -8.56 -11.25
C GLY A 404 -7.46 -8.04 -10.06
N ILE A 405 -7.03 -8.29 -8.82
CA ILE A 405 -7.65 -7.72 -7.62
C ILE A 405 -7.17 -6.29 -7.46
N GLY A 406 -7.94 -5.31 -7.92
CA GLY A 406 -7.56 -3.89 -7.86
C GLY A 406 -8.01 -3.16 -6.60
N PHE A 407 -9.13 -3.59 -6.06
CA PHE A 407 -9.84 -3.17 -4.85
C PHE A 407 -9.50 -1.75 -4.34
N THR A 408 -8.76 -1.58 -3.23
CA THR A 408 -8.49 -0.27 -2.62
C THR A 408 -7.72 0.66 -3.53
N MET A 409 -6.73 0.16 -4.26
CA MET A 409 -5.93 0.97 -5.18
C MET A 409 -6.74 1.43 -6.38
N SER A 410 -7.58 0.56 -6.95
CA SER A 410 -8.48 0.96 -8.05
C SER A 410 -9.53 1.96 -7.57
N ILE A 411 -10.09 1.83 -6.35
CA ILE A 411 -11.01 2.82 -5.77
C ILE A 411 -10.29 4.17 -5.58
N PHE A 412 -9.04 4.15 -5.13
CA PHE A 412 -8.25 5.37 -5.00
C PHE A 412 -8.07 6.09 -6.35
N VAL A 413 -7.65 5.35 -7.38
CA VAL A 413 -7.51 5.92 -8.73
C VAL A 413 -8.85 6.41 -9.29
N ASP A 414 -9.96 5.71 -9.00
CA ASP A 414 -11.32 6.10 -9.41
C ASP A 414 -11.72 7.47 -8.83
N THR A 415 -11.43 7.70 -7.54
CA THR A 415 -11.69 8.99 -6.88
C THR A 415 -10.80 10.13 -7.39
N LEU A 416 -9.66 9.81 -8.00
CA LEU A 416 -8.79 10.81 -8.64
C LEU A 416 -9.16 11.06 -10.09
N ALA A 417 -9.69 10.05 -10.78
CA ALA A 417 -10.02 10.13 -12.20
C ALA A 417 -11.30 10.92 -12.46
N PHE A 418 -12.25 10.93 -11.53
CA PHE A 418 -13.57 11.51 -11.73
C PHE A 418 -13.99 12.39 -10.56
N ALA A 419 -14.53 13.58 -10.91
CA ALA A 419 -15.17 14.49 -9.96
C ALA A 419 -16.68 14.20 -9.80
N ASP A 420 -17.31 13.52 -10.78
CA ASP A 420 -18.74 13.19 -10.76
C ASP A 420 -19.02 12.00 -9.85
N ALA A 421 -19.83 12.22 -8.82
CA ALA A 421 -20.17 11.24 -7.81
C ALA A 421 -20.91 10.00 -8.39
N GLU A 422 -21.69 10.16 -9.45
CA GLU A 422 -22.39 9.05 -10.10
C GLU A 422 -21.41 8.14 -10.84
N ILE A 423 -20.47 8.73 -11.59
CA ILE A 423 -19.42 7.99 -12.30
C ILE A 423 -18.55 7.23 -11.30
N VAL A 424 -18.12 7.88 -10.23
CA VAL A 424 -17.34 7.28 -9.13
C VAL A 424 -18.10 6.12 -8.46
N SER A 425 -19.40 6.29 -8.19
CA SER A 425 -20.20 5.23 -7.57
C SER A 425 -20.31 3.99 -8.46
N ARG A 426 -20.52 4.19 -9.78
CA ARG A 426 -20.52 3.10 -10.78
C ARG A 426 -19.14 2.43 -10.88
N GLY A 427 -18.08 3.24 -10.87
CA GLY A 427 -16.69 2.77 -10.85
C GLY A 427 -16.42 1.86 -9.65
N LYS A 428 -16.76 2.32 -8.45
CA LYS A 428 -16.58 1.55 -7.19
C LYS A 428 -17.28 0.20 -7.23
N ILE A 429 -18.53 0.14 -7.68
CA ILE A 429 -19.25 -1.14 -7.79
C ILE A 429 -18.58 -2.08 -8.79
N ALA A 430 -18.17 -1.57 -9.95
CA ALA A 430 -17.48 -2.38 -10.95
C ALA A 430 -16.10 -2.89 -10.45
N ILE A 431 -15.37 -2.06 -9.68
CA ILE A 431 -14.11 -2.45 -9.03
C ILE A 431 -14.36 -3.59 -8.04
N LEU A 432 -15.36 -3.45 -7.17
CA LEU A 432 -15.70 -4.48 -6.17
C LEU A 432 -16.06 -5.81 -6.86
N MET A 433 -16.92 -5.77 -7.87
CA MET A 433 -17.34 -6.96 -8.61
C MET A 433 -16.20 -7.58 -9.42
N GLY A 434 -15.39 -6.77 -10.12
CA GLY A 434 -14.24 -7.22 -10.90
C GLY A 434 -13.16 -7.85 -10.01
N SER A 435 -12.84 -7.20 -8.89
CA SER A 435 -11.88 -7.70 -7.90
C SER A 435 -12.33 -9.01 -7.25
N PHE A 436 -13.62 -9.10 -6.89
CA PHE A 436 -14.19 -10.34 -6.34
C PHE A 436 -14.15 -11.47 -7.37
N ALA A 437 -14.56 -11.21 -8.61
CA ALA A 437 -14.52 -12.19 -9.69
C ALA A 437 -13.08 -12.67 -9.98
N SER A 438 -12.11 -11.75 -10.00
CA SER A 438 -10.69 -12.09 -10.16
C SER A 438 -10.14 -12.93 -9.00
N ALA A 439 -10.52 -12.60 -7.77
CA ALA A 439 -10.14 -13.37 -6.58
C ALA A 439 -10.70 -14.79 -6.62
N VAL A 440 -11.98 -14.96 -6.97
CA VAL A 440 -12.62 -16.27 -7.13
C VAL A 440 -11.97 -17.07 -8.24
N LEU A 441 -11.79 -16.45 -9.42
CA LEU A 441 -11.16 -17.10 -10.58
C LEU A 441 -9.74 -17.56 -10.25
N GLY A 442 -8.90 -16.69 -9.70
CA GLY A 442 -7.54 -17.02 -9.30
C GLY A 442 -7.48 -18.15 -8.27
N THR A 443 -8.35 -18.09 -7.25
CA THR A 443 -8.45 -19.12 -6.21
C THR A 443 -8.86 -20.49 -6.79
N VAL A 444 -9.90 -20.53 -7.62
CA VAL A 444 -10.37 -21.76 -8.27
C VAL A 444 -9.28 -22.35 -9.17
N LEU A 445 -8.59 -21.53 -9.96
CA LEU A 445 -7.51 -21.98 -10.83
C LEU A 445 -6.32 -22.51 -10.04
N ILE A 446 -5.94 -21.85 -8.92
CA ILE A 446 -4.89 -22.37 -8.03
C ILE A 446 -5.30 -23.74 -7.49
N PHE A 447 -6.55 -23.89 -7.07
CA PHE A 447 -7.05 -25.19 -6.56
C PHE A 447 -7.02 -26.28 -7.64
N LEU A 448 -7.42 -25.97 -8.86
CA LEU A 448 -7.47 -26.91 -9.99
C LEU A 448 -6.07 -27.31 -10.50
N PHE A 449 -5.14 -26.38 -10.54
CA PHE A 449 -3.80 -26.60 -11.10
C PHE A 449 -2.77 -27.06 -10.07
N SER A 450 -3.07 -26.94 -8.78
CA SER A 450 -2.17 -27.37 -7.72
C SER A 450 -2.29 -28.88 -7.47
N LYS A 451 -1.18 -29.61 -7.57
CA LYS A 451 -1.08 -30.95 -7.03
C LYS A 451 -0.88 -30.86 -5.53
N LYS A 452 -1.74 -31.53 -4.76
CA LYS A 452 -1.58 -31.65 -3.30
C LYS A 452 -0.20 -32.26 -3.03
N LYS A 453 0.73 -31.50 -2.41
CA LYS A 453 1.96 -32.12 -1.89
C LYS A 453 1.54 -33.11 -0.82
N THR A 454 1.68 -34.39 -1.10
CA THR A 454 1.57 -35.42 -0.07
C THR A 454 2.68 -35.11 0.94
N ARG A 455 2.31 -34.75 2.17
CA ARG A 455 3.29 -34.66 3.26
C ARG A 455 3.84 -36.09 3.45
N ILE A 456 5.09 -36.31 3.04
CA ILE A 456 5.90 -37.47 3.43
C ILE A 456 6.48 -37.16 4.81
#